data_4f36373fdf141b22eaa920dc31277e60
#
_entry.id   4f36373fdf141b22eaa920dc31277e60
#
_cell.length_a   1.000
_cell.length_b   1.000
_cell.length_c   1.000
_cell.angle_alpha   90.00
_cell.angle_beta   90.00
_cell.angle_gamma   90.00
#
_symmetry.space_group_name_H-M   'P 1'
#
loop_
_entity.id
_entity.type
_entity.pdbx_description
1 polymer ?
#
loop_
_entity_poly.entity_id
_entity_poly.type
_entity_poly.pdbx_seq_one_letter_code
_entity_poly.pdbx_strand_id
1 'polypeptide(L)'
;MFVIDDIIWLDNIAEKLAWKHRVLTSEVEEVLAGNCRFFKKETGKVEGEHLYNALGRTENGKYLSVFFIRKLNNKALIVTARDMTNSERKRYDKK
;
A
#
# COMPACT_ATOMS: atom_id res chain seq x y z
N MET A 1 2.17 1.99 17.17
CA MET A 1 3.00 1.66 16.00
C MET A 1 2.21 0.82 15.01
N PHE A 2 2.29 1.15 13.72
CA PHE A 2 1.58 0.39 12.69
C PHE A 2 2.48 -0.76 12.22
N VAL A 3 2.02 -1.99 12.43
CA VAL A 3 2.81 -3.18 12.08
C VAL A 3 2.07 -4.01 11.05
N ILE A 4 2.78 -4.44 10.02
CA ILE A 4 2.28 -5.39 9.03
C ILE A 4 3.17 -6.64 9.10
N ASP A 5 2.56 -7.76 9.48
CA ASP A 5 3.31 -9.02 9.64
C ASP A 5 3.38 -9.82 8.34
N ASP A 6 2.38 -9.65 7.46
CA ASP A 6 2.32 -10.40 6.22
C ASP A 6 1.47 -9.67 5.20
N ILE A 7 1.64 -10.02 3.93
CA ILE A 7 0.93 -9.39 2.81
C ILE A 7 0.15 -10.48 2.08
N ILE A 8 -1.14 -10.21 1.89
CA ILE A 8 -2.04 -11.13 1.19
C ILE A 8 -2.28 -10.61 -0.23
N TRP A 9 -1.97 -11.43 -1.22
CA TRP A 9 -2.20 -11.13 -2.63
C TRP A 9 -3.34 -11.99 -3.18
N LEU A 10 -4.33 -11.33 -3.77
CA LEU A 10 -5.32 -12.03 -4.57
C LEU A 10 -4.76 -12.16 -5.98
N ASP A 11 -4.92 -13.33 -6.60
CA ASP A 11 -4.29 -13.63 -7.89
C ASP A 11 -4.52 -12.56 -8.96
N ASN A 12 -5.76 -12.16 -9.15
CA ASN A 12 -6.10 -11.18 -10.18
C ASN A 12 -5.55 -9.78 -9.88
N ILE A 13 -5.31 -9.46 -8.62
CA ILE A 13 -4.78 -8.15 -8.23
C ILE A 13 -3.32 -8.02 -8.64
N ALA A 14 -2.50 -9.04 -8.35
CA ALA A 14 -1.09 -9.03 -8.70
C ALA A 14 -0.90 -8.83 -10.20
N GLU A 15 -1.63 -9.59 -11.02
CA GLU A 15 -1.56 -9.47 -12.47
C GLU A 15 -2.00 -8.10 -12.96
N LYS A 16 -3.12 -7.62 -12.42
CA LYS A 16 -3.69 -6.34 -12.82
C LYS A 16 -2.73 -5.19 -12.53
N LEU A 17 -2.06 -5.20 -11.39
CA LEU A 17 -1.11 -4.17 -11.04
C LEU A 17 0.08 -4.16 -12.01
N ALA A 18 0.55 -5.35 -12.39
CA ALA A 18 1.70 -5.46 -13.29
C ALA A 18 1.43 -4.84 -14.65
N TRP A 19 0.30 -5.18 -15.29
CA TRP A 19 0.05 -4.70 -16.64
C TRP A 19 -0.67 -3.35 -16.69
N LYS A 20 -1.52 -3.04 -15.73
CA LYS A 20 -2.31 -1.80 -15.74
C LYS A 20 -1.54 -0.61 -15.15
N HIS A 21 -0.81 -0.84 -14.09
CA HIS A 21 -0.10 0.22 -13.36
C HIS A 21 1.41 0.07 -13.39
N ARG A 22 1.90 -1.00 -13.98
CA ARG A 22 3.33 -1.32 -14.06
C ARG A 22 3.97 -1.38 -12.67
N VAL A 23 3.21 -1.92 -11.71
CA VAL A 23 3.67 -2.11 -10.35
C VAL A 23 3.83 -3.60 -10.08
N LEU A 24 5.01 -4.00 -9.64
CA LEU A 24 5.30 -5.39 -9.30
C LEU A 24 4.99 -5.66 -7.84
N THR A 25 4.66 -6.92 -7.52
CA THR A 25 4.39 -7.31 -6.13
C THR A 25 5.59 -7.01 -5.24
N SER A 26 6.81 -7.24 -5.75
CA SER A 26 8.05 -6.95 -5.02
C SER A 26 8.17 -5.47 -4.66
N GLU A 27 7.70 -4.58 -5.53
CA GLU A 27 7.75 -3.14 -5.28
C GLU A 27 6.80 -2.74 -4.15
N VAL A 28 5.60 -3.33 -4.12
CA VAL A 28 4.63 -3.10 -3.04
C VAL A 28 5.19 -3.61 -1.71
N GLU A 29 5.78 -4.78 -1.72
CA GLU A 29 6.38 -5.38 -0.53
C GLU A 29 7.52 -4.52 0.01
N GLU A 30 8.31 -3.98 -0.90
CA GLU A 30 9.41 -3.05 -0.57
C GLU A 30 8.89 -1.80 0.14
N VAL A 31 7.81 -1.21 -0.39
CA VAL A 31 7.19 -0.02 0.19
C VAL A 31 6.69 -0.32 1.60
N LEU A 32 5.96 -1.42 1.78
CA LEU A 32 5.36 -1.76 3.07
C LEU A 32 6.40 -2.17 4.11
N ALA A 33 7.54 -2.70 3.67
CA ALA A 33 8.62 -3.09 4.58
C ALA A 33 9.55 -1.92 4.93
N GLY A 34 9.48 -0.83 4.17
CA GLY A 34 10.38 0.31 4.33
C GLY A 34 9.77 1.44 5.15
N ASN A 35 10.30 2.65 4.96
CA ASN A 35 9.86 3.85 5.66
C ASN A 35 8.69 4.49 4.94
N CYS A 36 7.56 3.80 4.87
CA CYS A 36 6.36 4.34 4.27
C CYS A 36 5.53 5.08 5.32
N ARG A 37 4.59 5.88 4.85
CA ARG A 37 3.66 6.62 5.71
C ARG A 37 2.27 6.08 5.53
N PHE A 38 1.60 5.77 6.62
CA PHE A 38 0.28 5.16 6.61
C PHE A 38 -0.81 6.20 6.91
N PHE A 39 -1.90 6.14 6.14
CA PHE A 39 -3.07 7.00 6.33
C PHE A 39 -4.33 6.13 6.29
N LYS A 40 -5.20 6.32 7.25
CA LYS A 40 -6.50 5.63 7.25
C LYS A 40 -7.41 6.35 6.26
N LYS A 41 -7.97 5.61 5.31
CA LYS A 41 -8.83 6.19 4.27
C LYS A 41 -10.31 6.02 4.55
N GLU A 42 -10.73 4.81 4.91
CA GLU A 42 -12.12 4.52 5.17
C GLU A 42 -12.26 3.56 6.35
N THR A 43 -13.33 3.78 7.13
CA THR A 43 -13.70 2.84 8.18
C THR A 43 -14.45 1.68 7.54
N GLY A 44 -13.95 0.47 7.69
CA GLY A 44 -14.61 -0.72 7.17
C GLY A 44 -15.86 -1.08 7.95
N LYS A 45 -16.75 -1.85 7.32
CA LYS A 45 -17.97 -2.34 7.96
C LYS A 45 -17.66 -3.44 8.98
N VAL A 46 -16.58 -4.16 8.77
CA VAL A 46 -16.11 -5.19 9.71
C VAL A 46 -15.18 -4.51 10.70
N GLU A 47 -15.40 -4.74 11.98
CA GLU A 47 -14.59 -4.15 13.03
C GLU A 47 -13.11 -4.51 12.85
N GLY A 48 -12.25 -3.51 12.87
CA GLY A 48 -10.81 -3.70 12.73
C GLY A 48 -10.31 -3.82 11.28
N GLU A 49 -11.21 -3.90 10.30
CA GLU A 49 -10.82 -4.02 8.89
C GLU A 49 -11.09 -2.71 8.16
N HIS A 50 -10.12 -1.81 8.23
CA HIS A 50 -10.21 -0.50 7.60
C HIS A 50 -9.32 -0.42 6.37
N LEU A 51 -9.69 0.46 5.44
CA LEU A 51 -8.86 0.74 4.28
C LEU A 51 -7.77 1.74 4.63
N TYR A 52 -6.54 1.38 4.33
CA TYR A 52 -5.37 2.23 4.55
C TYR A 52 -4.67 2.54 3.25
N ASN A 53 -3.97 3.65 3.24
CA ASN A 53 -3.10 4.06 2.16
C ASN A 53 -1.67 4.17 2.68
N ALA A 54 -0.74 3.51 2.01
CA ALA A 54 0.68 3.60 2.34
C ALA A 54 1.39 4.37 1.22
N LEU A 55 2.05 5.45 1.57
CA LEU A 55 2.86 6.22 0.63
C LEU A 55 4.33 5.89 0.90
N GLY A 56 5.04 5.43 -0.11
CA GLY A 56 6.41 5.05 0.06
C GLY A 56 7.21 5.10 -1.23
N ARG A 57 8.51 4.94 -1.10
CA ARG A 57 9.43 4.99 -2.23
C ARG A 57 10.19 3.66 -2.30
N THR A 58 10.31 3.10 -3.50
CA THR A 58 11.11 1.91 -3.72
C THR A 58 12.60 2.28 -3.77
N GLU A 59 13.47 1.29 -3.67
CA GLU A 59 14.92 1.52 -3.78
C GLU A 59 15.28 2.11 -5.13
N ASN A 60 14.53 1.76 -6.18
CA ASN A 60 14.74 2.30 -7.53
C ASN A 60 14.21 3.73 -7.70
N GLY A 61 13.68 4.32 -6.64
CA GLY A 61 13.20 5.70 -6.68
C GLY A 61 11.77 5.88 -7.17
N LYS A 62 11.02 4.81 -7.25
CA LYS A 62 9.63 4.87 -7.68
C LYS A 62 8.74 5.24 -6.49
N TYR A 63 7.91 6.27 -6.65
CA TYR A 63 7.00 6.74 -5.58
C TYR A 63 5.65 6.07 -5.76
N LEU A 64 5.26 5.24 -4.81
CA LEU A 64 4.04 4.43 -4.90
C LEU A 64 3.03 4.77 -3.83
N SER A 65 1.76 4.68 -4.23
CA SER A 65 0.61 4.79 -3.34
C SER A 65 -0.05 3.41 -3.31
N VAL A 66 0.00 2.75 -2.17
CA VAL A 66 -0.52 1.40 -2.00
C VAL A 66 -1.78 1.45 -1.15
N PHE A 67 -2.85 0.81 -1.61
CA PHE A 67 -4.11 0.73 -0.87
C PHE A 67 -4.32 -0.70 -0.41
N PHE A 68 -4.59 -0.86 0.88
CA PHE A 68 -4.77 -2.19 1.45
C PHE A 68 -5.77 -2.16 2.61
N ILE A 69 -6.37 -3.31 2.87
CA ILE A 69 -7.21 -3.49 4.03
C ILE A 69 -6.36 -4.19 5.10
N ARG A 70 -6.29 -3.59 6.28
CA ARG A 70 -5.58 -4.22 7.39
C ARG A 70 -6.49 -5.24 8.02
N LYS A 71 -6.12 -6.51 7.87
CA LYS A 71 -6.87 -7.61 8.45
C LYS A 71 -6.46 -7.81 9.91
N LEU A 72 -7.26 -8.53 10.65
CA LEU A 72 -6.87 -9.00 11.98
C LEU A 72 -5.57 -9.78 11.82
N ASN A 73 -4.73 -9.81 12.83
CA ASN A 73 -3.41 -10.43 12.82
C ASN A 73 -2.37 -9.62 12.01
N ASN A 74 -2.64 -8.33 11.79
CA ASN A 74 -1.69 -7.42 11.13
C ASN A 74 -1.31 -7.83 9.70
N LYS A 75 -2.24 -8.45 8.97
CA LYS A 75 -2.02 -8.79 7.58
C LYS A 75 -2.58 -7.69 6.69
N ALA A 76 -1.87 -7.39 5.61
CA ALA A 76 -2.30 -6.39 4.64
C ALA A 76 -2.85 -7.08 3.40
N LEU A 77 -4.15 -6.94 3.15
CA LEU A 77 -4.77 -7.44 1.93
C LEU A 77 -4.70 -6.33 0.89
N ILE A 78 -3.89 -6.52 -0.14
CA ILE A 78 -3.65 -5.50 -1.15
C ILE A 78 -4.88 -5.32 -2.04
N VAL A 79 -5.37 -4.09 -2.12
CA VAL A 79 -6.50 -3.72 -2.98
C VAL A 79 -6.02 -3.18 -4.31
N THR A 80 -5.08 -2.23 -4.27
CA THR A 80 -4.49 -1.67 -5.48
C THR A 80 -3.21 -0.91 -5.12
N ALA A 81 -2.43 -0.59 -6.14
CA ALA A 81 -1.24 0.25 -5.99
C ALA A 81 -1.00 0.97 -7.32
N ARG A 82 -0.49 2.18 -7.24
CA ARG A 82 -0.20 3.01 -8.41
C ARG A 82 0.86 4.04 -8.06
N ASP A 83 1.30 4.79 -9.06
CA ASP A 83 2.21 5.90 -8.80
C ASP A 83 1.49 6.96 -7.97
N MET A 84 2.23 7.67 -7.13
CA MET A 84 1.68 8.77 -6.33
C MET A 84 1.19 9.89 -7.24
N THR A 85 0.10 10.51 -6.85
CA THR A 85 -0.32 11.79 -7.44
C THR A 85 0.58 12.89 -6.88
N ASN A 86 0.51 14.08 -7.48
CA ASN A 86 1.29 15.23 -6.97
C ASN A 86 0.91 15.57 -5.53
N SER A 87 -0.37 15.49 -5.20
CA SER A 87 -0.85 15.74 -3.83
C SER A 87 -0.30 14.72 -2.85
N GLU A 88 -0.29 13.46 -3.24
CA GLU A 88 0.25 12.38 -2.41
C GLU A 88 1.75 12.55 -2.21
N ARG A 89 2.47 12.93 -3.27
CA ARG A 89 3.90 13.17 -3.19
C ARG A 89 4.23 14.29 -2.20
N LYS A 90 3.48 15.37 -2.25
CA LYS A 90 3.64 16.48 -1.29
C LYS A 90 3.40 16.02 0.14
N ARG A 91 2.37 15.21 0.34
CA ARG A 91 2.06 14.66 1.66
C ARG A 91 3.17 13.74 2.15
N TYR A 92 3.71 12.92 1.26
CA TYR A 92 4.80 12.00 1.60
C TYR A 92 6.07 12.76 1.98
N ASP A 93 6.41 13.81 1.23
CA ASP A 93 7.62 14.60 1.47
C ASP A 93 7.52 15.53 2.68
N LYS A 94 6.31 15.78 3.16
CA LYS A 94 6.09 16.66 4.30
C LYS A 94 6.48 15.96 5.59
N LYS A 95 7.38 16.57 6.34
CA LYS A 95 7.84 16.03 7.62
C LYS A 95 7.08 16.58 8.80
#